data_3146a2fcecf7c842a4c08f9d87e22bd6
#
_entry.id   3146a2fcecf7c842a4c08f9d87e22bd6
#
_cell.length_a   1.000
_cell.length_b   1.000
_cell.length_c   1.000
_cell.angle_alpha   90.00
_cell.angle_beta   90.00
_cell.angle_gamma   90.00
#
_symmetry.space_group_name_H-M   'P 1'
#
loop_
_entity.id
_entity.type
_entity.pdbx_description
1 polymer ?
#
loop_
_entity_poly.entity_id
_entity_poly.type
_entity_poly.pdbx_seq_one_letter_code
_entity_poly.pdbx_strand_id
1 'polypeptide(L)' 'MVKPEEMWQCQTVSCGYIYNPYKGDRKGKIPKGTLFEELPEDWRCPICGASKKAFKPLG' A
#
# COMPACT_ATOMS: atom_id res chain seq x y z
N MET A 1 -2.41 13.26 -11.42
CA MET A 1 -1.33 12.27 -11.40
C MET A 1 -0.91 11.92 -9.99
N VAL A 2 -0.61 10.66 -9.76
CA VAL A 2 -0.17 10.20 -8.44
C VAL A 2 1.25 10.71 -8.17
N LYS A 3 1.46 11.29 -7.01
CA LYS A 3 2.80 11.72 -6.61
C LYS A 3 3.52 10.55 -5.94
N PRO A 4 4.84 10.40 -6.16
CA PRO A 4 5.59 9.31 -5.53
C PRO A 4 5.44 9.29 -4.00
N GLU A 5 5.33 10.45 -3.37
CA GLU A 5 5.17 10.57 -1.92
C GLU A 5 3.86 9.98 -1.40
N GLU A 6 2.89 9.78 -2.30
CA GLU A 6 1.61 9.17 -1.94
C GLU A 6 1.62 7.67 -2.15
N MET A 7 2.60 7.16 -2.88
CA MET A 7 2.74 5.73 -3.13
C MET A 7 3.67 5.10 -2.11
N TRP A 8 3.31 3.91 -1.67
CA TRP A 8 4.06 3.19 -0.65
C TRP A 8 4.48 1.83 -1.19
N GLN A 9 5.71 1.47 -0.96
CA GLN A 9 6.26 0.21 -1.45
C GLN A 9 6.53 -0.76 -0.31
N CYS A 10 6.11 -2.00 -0.50
CA CYS A 10 6.42 -3.07 0.44
C CYS A 10 7.91 -3.36 0.41
N GLN A 11 8.54 -3.34 1.58
CA GLN A 11 9.99 -3.54 1.69
C GLN A 11 10.39 -5.00 1.85
N THR A 12 9.42 -5.91 1.79
CA THR A 12 9.72 -7.34 1.86
C THR A 12 10.52 -7.75 0.64
N VAL A 13 11.61 -8.48 0.87
CA VAL A 13 12.61 -8.80 -0.16
C VAL A 13 12.03 -9.37 -1.44
N SER A 14 11.06 -10.26 -1.35
CA SER A 14 10.51 -10.92 -2.53
C SER A 14 9.16 -10.36 -2.99
N CYS A 15 8.71 -9.25 -2.44
CA CYS A 15 7.39 -8.72 -2.74
C CYS A 15 7.41 -7.53 -3.71
N GLY A 16 7.86 -6.37 -3.24
CA GLY A 16 7.91 -5.18 -4.07
C GLY A 16 6.56 -4.58 -4.45
N TYR A 17 5.49 -5.00 -3.78
CA TYR A 17 4.18 -4.45 -4.08
C TYR A 17 4.13 -2.94 -3.80
N ILE A 18 3.51 -2.19 -4.71
CA ILE A 18 3.37 -0.75 -4.54
C ILE A 18 1.89 -0.42 -4.34
N TYR A 19 1.58 0.19 -3.20
CA TYR A 19 0.22 0.65 -2.93
C TYR A 19 0.00 2.01 -3.59
N ASN A 20 -0.97 2.06 -4.49
CA ASN A 20 -1.33 3.29 -5.16
C ASN A 20 -2.71 3.74 -4.66
N PRO A 21 -2.80 4.86 -3.93
CA PRO A 21 -4.08 5.29 -3.36
C PRO A 21 -5.14 5.58 -4.41
N TYR A 22 -4.74 5.92 -5.62
CA TYR A 22 -5.71 6.21 -6.68
C TYR A 22 -6.32 4.95 -7.29
N LYS A 23 -5.70 3.80 -7.07
CA LYS A 23 -6.24 2.52 -7.51
C LYS A 23 -6.88 1.73 -6.38
N GLY A 24 -6.46 1.98 -5.16
CA GLY A 24 -6.92 1.21 -4.01
C GLY A 24 -6.36 -0.20 -4.02
N ASP A 25 -7.03 -1.09 -3.30
CA ASP A 25 -6.61 -2.49 -3.20
C ASP A 25 -7.83 -3.41 -3.27
N ARG A 26 -7.97 -4.10 -4.39
CA ARG A 26 -9.12 -5.00 -4.60
C ARG A 26 -9.13 -6.17 -3.62
N LYS A 27 -7.97 -6.76 -3.36
CA LYS A 27 -7.89 -7.90 -2.45
C LYS A 27 -8.25 -7.51 -1.02
N GLY A 28 -7.80 -6.34 -0.60
CA GLY A 28 -8.11 -5.83 0.72
C GLY A 28 -9.44 -5.09 0.80
N LYS A 29 -10.18 -5.03 -0.31
CA LYS A 29 -11.45 -4.30 -0.40
C LYS A 29 -11.30 -2.83 -0.08
N ILE A 30 -10.19 -2.25 -0.47
CA ILE A 30 -9.90 -0.84 -0.26
C ILE A 30 -10.37 -0.04 -1.48
N PRO A 31 -11.28 0.92 -1.31
CA PRO A 31 -11.77 1.71 -2.44
C PRO A 31 -10.72 2.68 -2.96
N LYS A 32 -10.88 3.09 -4.22
CA LYS A 32 -10.02 4.10 -4.81
C LYS A 32 -10.09 5.39 -3.98
N GLY A 33 -8.98 6.08 -3.88
CA GLY A 33 -8.92 7.34 -3.16
C GLY A 33 -8.59 7.21 -1.69
N THR A 34 -8.37 5.98 -1.21
CA THR A 34 -7.97 5.76 0.17
C THR A 34 -6.46 5.93 0.29
N LEU A 35 -6.03 6.89 1.07
CA LEU A 35 -4.60 7.10 1.31
C LEU A 35 -4.04 5.96 2.16
N PHE A 36 -2.73 5.71 2.03
CA PHE A 36 -2.09 4.66 2.82
C PHE A 36 -2.30 4.88 4.32
N GLU A 37 -2.26 6.13 4.75
CA GLU A 37 -2.45 6.49 6.14
C GLU A 37 -3.86 6.19 6.65
N GLU A 38 -4.82 6.15 5.73
CA GLU A 38 -6.22 5.86 6.07
C GLU A 38 -6.53 4.37 6.11
N LEU A 39 -5.59 3.53 5.70
CA LEU A 39 -5.80 2.09 5.73
C LEU A 39 -5.95 1.59 7.17
N PRO A 40 -6.80 0.58 7.40
CA PRO A 40 -6.93 0.00 8.74
C PRO A 40 -5.59 -0.56 9.21
N GLU A 41 -5.38 -0.58 10.52
CA GLU A 41 -4.11 -1.07 11.07
C GLU A 41 -3.87 -2.54 10.78
N ASP A 42 -4.93 -3.30 10.59
CA ASP A 42 -4.82 -4.73 10.28
C ASP A 42 -4.69 -5.00 8.79
N TRP A 43 -4.66 -3.94 7.96
CA TRP A 43 -4.44 -4.12 6.54
C TRP A 43 -3.05 -4.72 6.28
N ARG A 44 -2.99 -5.65 5.35
CA ARG A 44 -1.74 -6.31 5.01
C ARG A 44 -1.52 -6.29 3.51
N CYS A 45 -0.25 -6.47 3.13
CA CYS A 45 0.12 -6.53 1.72
C CYS A 45 -0.66 -7.68 1.05
N PRO A 46 -1.35 -7.39 -0.08
CA PRO A 46 -2.12 -8.43 -0.76
C PRO A 46 -1.26 -9.50 -1.44
N ILE A 47 0.04 -9.27 -1.53
CA ILE A 47 0.96 -10.19 -2.17
C ILE A 47 1.66 -11.08 -1.15
N CYS A 48 2.26 -10.49 -0.12
CA CYS A 48 3.07 -11.26 0.84
C CYS A 48 2.51 -11.26 2.26
N GLY A 49 1.47 -10.48 2.53
CA GLY A 49 0.86 -10.42 3.84
C GLY A 49 1.63 -9.60 4.87
N ALA A 50 2.61 -8.81 4.43
CA ALA A 50 3.37 -7.97 5.35
C ALA A 50 2.48 -6.87 5.93
N SER A 51 2.79 -6.46 7.16
CA SER A 51 2.03 -5.39 7.81
C SER A 51 2.35 -4.04 7.21
N LYS A 52 1.56 -3.03 7.58
CA LYS A 52 1.79 -1.66 7.11
C LYS A 52 3.20 -1.16 7.48
N LYS A 53 3.76 -1.65 8.56
CA LYS A 53 5.10 -1.24 8.99
C LYS A 53 6.19 -1.65 8.01
N ALA A 54 5.91 -2.61 7.16
CA ALA A 54 6.87 -3.05 6.14
C ALA A 54 6.86 -2.14 4.91
N PHE A 55 6.03 -1.12 4.88
CA PHE A 55 5.92 -0.21 3.75
C PHE A 55 6.64 1.10 4.01
N LYS A 56 7.20 1.66 2.94
CA LYS A 56 7.84 2.97 2.99
C LYS A 56 7.37 3.81 1.79
N PRO A 57 7.25 5.13 1.96
CA PRO A 57 6.87 5.98 0.84
C PRO A 57 7.97 6.01 -0.22
N LEU A 58 7.56 6.11 -1.49
CA LEU A 58 8.52 6.18 -2.59
C LEU A 58 9.17 7.55 -2.73
N GLY A 59 8.50 8.58 -2.24
CA GLY A 59 9.01 9.93 -2.31
C GLY A 59 9.54 10.48 -1.01
#